data_1567e091c486a96ede923d57fc1d0bd1
#
_entry.id   1567e091c486a96ede923d57fc1d0bd1
#
_cell.length_a   1.000
_cell.length_b   1.000
_cell.length_c   1.000
_cell.angle_alpha   90.00
_cell.angle_beta   90.00
_cell.angle_gamma   90.00
#
_symmetry.space_group_name_H-M   'P 1'
#
loop_
_entity.id
_entity.type
_entity.pdbx_description
1 polymer ?
#
loop_
_entity_poly.entity_id
_entity_poly.type
_entity_poly.pdbx_seq_one_letter_code
_entity_poly.pdbx_strand_id
1 'polypeptide(L)'
;MREYLLPIVKITSYFKSINSKQDLQKFIQQRSAHITQNTLYGYLKTRMGHKFTIMVDDDVYSESINIAKWNIYMASLADLTFYVSSYLISEKNLKENDSKEFFLNIIEKEKENGLSEEIYEKAKENFLKRYETIDFKNDYLENPFQESCK
;
A
#
# COMPACT_ATOMS: atom_id res chain seq x y z
N MET A 1 11.83 7.22 30.38
CA MET A 1 11.75 8.42 29.51
C MET A 1 12.74 8.35 28.32
N ARG A 2 13.12 7.16 27.85
CA ARG A 2 14.05 6.97 26.71
C ARG A 2 13.41 6.35 25.45
N GLU A 3 12.13 6.01 25.50
CA GLU A 3 11.46 5.26 24.42
C GLU A 3 10.72 6.12 23.39
N TYR A 4 10.68 7.45 23.57
CA TYR A 4 9.94 8.36 22.69
C TYR A 4 10.82 9.15 21.71
N LEU A 5 12.13 9.00 21.78
CA LEU A 5 13.01 9.57 20.77
C LEU A 5 13.15 8.56 19.63
N LEU A 6 12.36 8.77 18.56
CA LEU A 6 12.61 8.10 17.28
C LEU A 6 14.11 8.25 16.96
N PRO A 7 14.82 7.14 16.70
CA PRO A 7 16.24 7.23 16.38
C PRO A 7 16.41 8.18 15.19
N ILE A 8 17.38 9.09 15.29
CA ILE A 8 17.71 10.09 14.23
C ILE A 8 17.84 9.43 12.86
N VAL A 9 18.29 8.17 12.81
CA VAL A 9 18.37 7.34 11.60
C VAL A 9 17.01 7.16 10.89
N LYS A 10 15.90 7.13 11.64
CA LYS A 10 14.54 7.05 11.03
C LYS A 10 14.08 8.38 10.47
N ILE A 11 14.49 9.49 11.04
CA ILE A 11 14.15 10.84 10.55
C ILE A 11 14.90 11.12 9.24
N THR A 12 16.15 10.78 9.13
CA THR A 12 16.93 10.98 7.91
C THR A 12 16.46 10.13 6.73
N SER A 13 15.82 8.98 6.97
CA SER A 13 15.24 8.16 5.89
C SER A 13 14.03 8.82 5.22
N TYR A 14 13.33 9.74 5.89
CA TYR A 14 12.23 10.50 5.31
C TYR A 14 12.70 11.56 4.29
N PHE A 15 13.94 11.97 4.36
CA PHE A 15 14.54 12.99 3.46
C PHE A 15 15.40 12.37 2.36
N LYS A 16 15.40 11.05 2.23
CA LYS A 16 16.13 10.38 1.16
C LYS A 16 15.46 10.70 -0.18
N SER A 17 16.18 11.38 -1.06
CA SER A 17 15.67 11.66 -2.40
C SER A 17 15.45 10.34 -3.17
N ILE A 18 14.35 10.26 -3.90
CA ILE A 18 14.03 9.13 -4.77
C ILE A 18 14.77 9.38 -6.09
N ASN A 19 15.86 8.64 -6.32
CA ASN A 19 16.73 8.86 -7.48
C ASN A 19 16.68 7.73 -8.51
N SER A 20 15.98 6.64 -8.19
CA SER A 20 15.84 5.46 -9.06
C SER A 20 14.43 4.90 -9.06
N LYS A 21 14.11 4.10 -10.09
CA LYS A 21 12.85 3.34 -10.15
C LYS A 21 12.72 2.37 -8.96
N GLN A 22 13.82 1.81 -8.51
CA GLN A 22 13.84 0.90 -7.36
C GLN A 22 13.55 1.63 -6.05
N ASP A 23 14.07 2.85 -5.87
CA ASP A 23 13.75 3.68 -4.70
C ASP A 23 12.28 4.09 -4.71
N LEU A 24 11.73 4.39 -5.88
CA LEU A 24 10.32 4.70 -6.05
C LEU A 24 9.43 3.49 -5.69
N GLN A 25 9.78 2.31 -6.17
CA GLN A 25 9.06 1.07 -5.84
C GLN A 25 9.08 0.81 -4.34
N LYS A 26 10.23 0.95 -3.68
CA LYS A 26 10.35 0.83 -2.22
C LYS A 26 9.52 1.87 -1.48
N PHE A 27 9.51 3.10 -1.97
CA PHE A 27 8.71 4.17 -1.40
C PHE A 27 7.22 3.82 -1.43
N ILE A 28 6.70 3.40 -2.60
CA ILE A 28 5.30 3.00 -2.78
C ILE A 28 4.96 1.85 -1.81
N GLN A 29 5.79 0.80 -1.77
CA GLN A 29 5.60 -0.36 -0.89
C GLN A 29 5.56 0.04 0.59
N GLN A 30 6.54 0.81 1.06
CA GLN A 30 6.63 1.24 2.45
C GLN A 30 5.48 2.16 2.86
N ARG A 31 5.04 3.06 1.98
CA ARG A 31 3.92 3.95 2.27
C ARG A 31 2.60 3.19 2.31
N SER A 32 2.37 2.26 1.40
CA SER A 32 1.20 1.39 1.43
C SER A 32 1.14 0.55 2.70
N ALA A 33 2.27 -0.03 3.11
CA ALA A 33 2.36 -0.76 4.37
C ALA A 33 2.06 0.12 5.60
N HIS A 34 2.56 1.34 5.62
CA HIS A 34 2.31 2.29 6.70
C HIS A 34 0.84 2.71 6.78
N ILE A 35 0.21 3.00 5.64
CA ILE A 35 -1.23 3.31 5.55
C ILE A 35 -2.04 2.13 6.08
N THR A 36 -1.74 0.91 5.62
CA THR A 36 -2.41 -0.31 6.04
C THR A 36 -2.32 -0.52 7.54
N GLN A 37 -1.12 -0.39 8.11
CA GLN A 37 -0.88 -0.55 9.53
C GLN A 37 -1.69 0.45 10.35
N ASN A 38 -1.69 1.71 9.97
CA ASN A 38 -2.42 2.76 10.70
C ASN A 38 -3.94 2.59 10.58
N THR A 39 -4.43 2.25 9.40
CA THR A 39 -5.87 2.04 9.15
C THR A 39 -6.37 0.83 9.92
N LEU A 40 -5.70 -0.31 9.79
CA LEU A 40 -6.10 -1.55 10.46
C LEU A 40 -6.01 -1.42 11.98
N TYR A 41 -4.90 -0.89 12.49
CA TYR A 41 -4.70 -0.71 13.92
C TYR A 41 -5.70 0.29 14.52
N GLY A 42 -5.95 1.39 13.82
CA GLY A 42 -6.96 2.38 14.22
C GLY A 42 -8.37 1.78 14.28
N TYR A 43 -8.73 1.00 13.27
CA TYR A 43 -10.01 0.29 13.23
C TYR A 43 -10.16 -0.70 14.39
N LEU A 44 -9.17 -1.56 14.60
CA LEU A 44 -9.17 -2.56 15.67
C LEU A 44 -9.25 -1.92 17.05
N LYS A 45 -8.46 -0.89 17.29
CA LYS A 45 -8.47 -0.14 18.55
C LYS A 45 -9.83 0.51 18.82
N THR A 46 -10.46 1.09 17.82
CA THR A 46 -11.75 1.76 17.96
C THR A 46 -12.87 0.76 18.22
N ARG A 47 -12.87 -0.40 17.55
CA ARG A 47 -13.91 -1.41 17.65
C ARG A 47 -13.81 -2.28 18.90
N MET A 48 -12.61 -2.58 19.34
CA MET A 48 -12.34 -3.58 20.37
C MET A 48 -11.88 -3.01 21.71
N GLY A 49 -11.45 -1.76 21.73
CA GLY A 49 -10.94 -1.10 22.94
C GLY A 49 -9.83 -1.92 23.61
N HIS A 50 -9.94 -2.12 24.91
CA HIS A 50 -8.96 -2.87 25.69
C HIS A 50 -8.97 -4.40 25.43
N LYS A 51 -10.00 -4.95 24.79
CA LYS A 51 -10.11 -6.38 24.47
C LYS A 51 -9.25 -6.79 23.28
N PHE A 52 -8.69 -5.84 22.56
CA PHE A 52 -7.87 -6.08 21.38
C PHE A 52 -6.74 -7.09 21.62
N THR A 53 -6.00 -6.96 22.71
CA THR A 53 -4.88 -7.83 23.05
C THR A 53 -5.28 -9.28 23.33
N ILE A 54 -6.49 -9.51 23.86
CA ILE A 54 -6.99 -10.84 24.18
C ILE A 54 -7.52 -11.55 22.92
N MET A 55 -8.09 -10.81 22.00
CA MET A 55 -8.69 -11.38 20.78
C MET A 55 -7.66 -11.69 19.68
N VAL A 56 -6.47 -11.09 19.74
CA VAL A 56 -5.36 -11.43 18.81
C VAL A 56 -4.86 -12.84 19.01
N ASP A 57 -5.07 -13.43 20.18
CA ASP A 57 -4.69 -14.83 20.49
C ASP A 57 -5.72 -15.86 19.99
N ASP A 58 -6.85 -15.41 19.41
CA ASP A 58 -7.84 -16.28 18.79
C ASP A 58 -7.48 -16.51 17.31
N ASP A 59 -7.28 -17.77 16.92
CA ASP A 59 -6.82 -18.15 15.57
C ASP A 59 -7.80 -17.69 14.47
N VAL A 60 -9.10 -17.84 14.67
CA VAL A 60 -10.13 -17.45 13.69
C VAL A 60 -10.13 -15.93 13.49
N TYR A 61 -9.96 -15.20 14.60
CA TYR A 61 -9.90 -13.76 14.56
C TYR A 61 -8.60 -13.25 13.92
N SER A 62 -7.50 -13.89 14.24
CA SER A 62 -6.18 -13.59 13.64
C SER A 62 -6.19 -13.79 12.13
N GLU A 63 -6.84 -14.85 11.63
CA GLU A 63 -7.02 -15.08 10.19
C GLU A 63 -7.85 -13.98 9.54
N SER A 64 -8.95 -13.58 10.16
CA SER A 64 -9.80 -12.48 9.67
C SER A 64 -9.06 -11.16 9.60
N ILE A 65 -8.24 -10.85 10.61
CA ILE A 65 -7.36 -9.67 10.62
C ILE A 65 -6.34 -9.75 9.48
N ASN A 66 -5.76 -10.91 9.23
CA ASN A 66 -4.77 -11.09 8.18
C ASN A 66 -5.38 -10.88 6.78
N ILE A 67 -6.60 -11.40 6.55
CA ILE A 67 -7.35 -11.15 5.32
C ILE A 67 -7.63 -9.65 5.15
N ALA A 68 -8.12 -8.99 6.20
CA ALA A 68 -8.38 -7.54 6.18
C ALA A 68 -7.11 -6.74 5.91
N LYS A 69 -5.99 -7.10 6.54
CA LYS A 69 -4.67 -6.48 6.32
C LYS A 69 -4.28 -6.52 4.84
N TRP A 70 -4.37 -7.67 4.22
CA TRP A 70 -3.99 -7.81 2.82
C TRP A 70 -4.92 -7.06 1.87
N ASN A 71 -6.22 -7.06 2.11
CA ASN A 71 -7.16 -6.29 1.29
C ASN A 71 -6.89 -4.77 1.38
N ILE A 72 -6.68 -4.23 2.58
CA ILE A 72 -6.33 -2.82 2.78
C ILE A 72 -5.00 -2.50 2.10
N TYR A 73 -4.01 -3.39 2.24
CA TYR A 73 -2.69 -3.20 1.63
C TYR A 73 -2.77 -3.17 0.11
N MET A 74 -3.50 -4.10 -0.51
CA MET A 74 -3.65 -4.14 -1.97
C MET A 74 -4.36 -2.90 -2.51
N ALA A 75 -5.43 -2.44 -1.84
CA ALA A 75 -6.12 -1.21 -2.21
C ALA A 75 -5.19 0.02 -2.11
N SER A 76 -4.50 0.16 -0.99
CA SER A 76 -3.56 1.26 -0.77
C SER A 76 -2.39 1.22 -1.75
N LEU A 77 -1.88 0.02 -2.07
CA LEU A 77 -0.79 -0.17 -3.01
C LEU A 77 -1.20 0.23 -4.43
N ALA A 78 -2.40 -0.18 -4.87
CA ALA A 78 -2.93 0.16 -6.18
C ALA A 78 -3.13 1.68 -6.32
N ASP A 79 -3.83 2.29 -5.37
CA ASP A 79 -4.10 3.72 -5.36
C ASP A 79 -2.81 4.56 -5.35
N LEU A 80 -1.86 4.19 -4.48
CA LEU A 80 -0.60 4.92 -4.38
C LEU A 80 0.25 4.75 -5.64
N THR A 81 0.23 3.56 -6.26
CA THR A 81 0.93 3.31 -7.53
C THR A 81 0.35 4.17 -8.63
N PHE A 82 -0.97 4.24 -8.78
CA PHE A 82 -1.61 5.08 -9.79
C PHE A 82 -1.37 6.56 -9.54
N TYR A 83 -1.55 7.03 -8.29
CA TYR A 83 -1.32 8.44 -7.95
C TYR A 83 0.10 8.90 -8.25
N VAL A 84 1.10 8.16 -7.77
CA VAL A 84 2.51 8.51 -7.97
C VAL A 84 2.90 8.41 -9.44
N SER A 85 2.43 7.36 -10.14
CA SER A 85 2.72 7.19 -11.56
C SER A 85 2.07 8.27 -12.41
N SER A 86 0.80 8.60 -12.16
CA SER A 86 0.08 9.66 -12.85
C SER A 86 0.81 11.00 -12.71
N TYR A 87 1.19 11.37 -11.48
CA TYR A 87 2.00 12.58 -11.24
C TYR A 87 3.33 12.56 -12.00
N LEU A 88 4.07 11.45 -11.95
CA LEU A 88 5.39 11.36 -12.59
C LEU A 88 5.31 11.28 -14.12
N ILE A 89 4.25 10.70 -14.68
CA ILE A 89 4.00 10.67 -16.12
C ILE A 89 3.74 12.10 -16.61
N SER A 90 2.93 12.86 -15.88
CA SER A 90 2.62 14.24 -16.23
C SER A 90 3.81 15.18 -16.09
N GLU A 91 4.62 15.05 -15.03
CA GLU A 91 5.62 16.04 -14.66
C GLU A 91 7.06 15.62 -15.01
N LYS A 92 7.37 14.33 -15.11
CA LYS A 92 8.74 13.79 -15.17
C LYS A 92 8.98 12.78 -16.29
N ASN A 93 8.05 12.61 -17.23
CA ASN A 93 8.19 11.68 -18.35
C ASN A 93 8.40 10.19 -17.95
N LEU A 94 7.83 9.75 -16.84
CA LEU A 94 7.75 8.32 -16.53
C LEU A 94 6.87 7.62 -17.59
N LYS A 95 7.19 6.38 -17.94
CA LYS A 95 6.38 5.61 -18.88
C LYS A 95 5.21 4.94 -18.17
N GLU A 96 4.05 4.89 -18.81
CA GLU A 96 2.85 4.22 -18.26
C GLU A 96 3.13 2.75 -17.87
N ASN A 97 3.87 2.02 -18.69
CA ASN A 97 4.25 0.63 -18.38
C ASN A 97 5.04 0.47 -17.08
N ASP A 98 5.75 1.48 -16.64
CA ASP A 98 6.50 1.42 -15.37
C ASP A 98 5.54 1.29 -14.17
N SER A 99 4.35 1.89 -14.25
CA SER A 99 3.30 1.77 -13.24
C SER A 99 2.85 0.31 -13.04
N LYS A 100 2.57 -0.36 -14.14
CA LYS A 100 2.19 -1.78 -14.14
C LYS A 100 3.31 -2.67 -13.60
N GLU A 101 4.53 -2.41 -14.02
CA GLU A 101 5.71 -3.15 -13.56
C GLU A 101 5.93 -2.97 -12.05
N PHE A 102 5.81 -1.76 -11.50
CA PHE A 102 5.95 -1.52 -10.07
C PHE A 102 4.95 -2.32 -9.25
N PHE A 103 3.68 -2.27 -9.62
CA PHE A 103 2.64 -2.99 -8.89
C PHE A 103 2.87 -4.49 -8.93
N LEU A 104 3.06 -5.07 -10.13
CA LEU A 104 3.24 -6.50 -10.29
C LEU A 104 4.49 -7.03 -9.58
N ASN A 105 5.60 -6.30 -9.64
CA ASN A 105 6.83 -6.68 -8.95
C ASN A 105 6.68 -6.66 -7.43
N ILE A 106 5.87 -5.74 -6.89
CA ILE A 106 5.63 -5.68 -5.45
C ILE A 106 4.76 -6.86 -5.02
N ILE A 107 3.61 -7.06 -5.66
CA ILE A 107 2.68 -8.11 -5.24
C ILE A 107 3.25 -9.52 -5.40
N GLU A 108 4.11 -9.75 -6.39
CA GLU A 108 4.79 -11.03 -6.56
C GLU A 108 5.71 -11.35 -5.38
N LYS A 109 6.45 -10.35 -4.89
CA LYS A 109 7.29 -10.51 -3.70
C LYS A 109 6.48 -10.72 -2.42
N GLU A 110 5.28 -10.16 -2.35
CA GLU A 110 4.43 -10.31 -1.16
C GLU A 110 3.85 -11.71 -1.00
N LYS A 111 3.91 -12.57 -2.03
CA LYS A 111 3.60 -14.00 -1.88
C LYS A 111 4.53 -14.68 -0.87
N GLU A 112 5.81 -14.31 -0.86
CA GLU A 112 6.79 -14.82 0.12
C GLU A 112 6.45 -14.35 1.56
N ASN A 113 5.72 -13.25 1.69
CA ASN A 113 5.29 -12.67 2.96
C ASN A 113 3.90 -13.17 3.42
N GLY A 114 3.32 -14.16 2.73
CA GLY A 114 2.06 -14.79 3.10
C GLY A 114 0.81 -14.19 2.46
N LEU A 115 0.96 -13.49 1.33
CA LEU A 115 -0.18 -13.10 0.50
C LEU A 115 -0.80 -14.35 -0.12
N SER A 116 -2.11 -14.56 0.12
CA SER A 116 -2.82 -15.70 -0.48
C SER A 116 -3.01 -15.52 -1.98
N GLU A 117 -3.03 -16.64 -2.72
CA GLU A 117 -3.22 -16.62 -4.17
C GLU A 117 -4.55 -15.98 -4.58
N GLU A 118 -5.61 -16.20 -3.81
CA GLU A 118 -6.92 -15.60 -4.06
C GLU A 118 -6.87 -14.06 -4.03
N ILE A 119 -6.24 -13.50 -2.98
CA ILE A 119 -6.11 -12.05 -2.84
C ILE A 119 -5.18 -11.48 -3.92
N TYR A 120 -4.10 -12.20 -4.24
CA TYR A 120 -3.17 -11.83 -5.30
C TYR A 120 -3.87 -11.71 -6.65
N GLU A 121 -4.59 -12.74 -7.09
CA GLU A 121 -5.26 -12.73 -8.40
C GLU A 121 -6.35 -11.65 -8.46
N LYS A 122 -7.12 -11.48 -7.40
CA LYS A 122 -8.12 -10.41 -7.29
C LYS A 122 -7.51 -9.02 -7.38
N ALA A 123 -6.41 -8.78 -6.66
CA ALA A 123 -5.72 -7.48 -6.68
C ALA A 123 -5.14 -7.19 -8.06
N LYS A 124 -4.53 -8.18 -8.69
CA LYS A 124 -3.97 -8.09 -10.04
C LYS A 124 -5.06 -7.78 -11.08
N GLU A 125 -6.17 -8.50 -11.03
CA GLU A 125 -7.30 -8.29 -11.94
C GLU A 125 -7.87 -6.87 -11.79
N ASN A 126 -8.13 -6.41 -10.57
CA ASN A 126 -8.64 -5.07 -10.29
C ASN A 126 -7.67 -3.98 -10.76
N PHE A 127 -6.38 -4.17 -10.51
CA PHE A 127 -5.36 -3.23 -10.97
C PHE A 127 -5.31 -3.15 -12.49
N LEU A 128 -5.32 -4.29 -13.20
CA LEU A 128 -5.28 -4.31 -14.65
C LEU A 128 -6.52 -3.69 -15.29
N LYS A 129 -7.72 -3.95 -14.75
CA LYS A 129 -8.96 -3.30 -15.20
C LYS A 129 -8.88 -1.78 -15.09
N ARG A 130 -8.39 -1.26 -13.97
CA ARG A 130 -8.21 0.19 -13.80
C ARG A 130 -7.11 0.73 -14.72
N TYR A 131 -6.01 -0.01 -14.89
CA TYR A 131 -4.91 0.36 -15.77
C TYR A 131 -5.36 0.58 -17.22
N GLU A 132 -6.32 -0.20 -17.72
CA GLU A 132 -6.87 -0.08 -19.08
C GLU A 132 -7.78 1.14 -19.27
N THR A 133 -8.33 1.67 -18.19
CA THR A 133 -9.33 2.75 -18.24
C THR A 133 -8.82 4.09 -17.70
N ILE A 134 -7.66 4.10 -17.06
CA ILE A 134 -7.13 5.27 -16.37
C ILE A 134 -6.59 6.32 -17.38
N ASP A 135 -6.89 7.57 -17.12
CA ASP A 135 -6.19 8.71 -17.74
C ASP A 135 -5.03 9.15 -16.86
N PHE A 136 -3.85 8.61 -17.11
CA PHE A 136 -2.64 8.92 -16.33
C PHE A 136 -2.27 10.41 -16.29
N LYS A 137 -2.76 11.24 -17.19
CA LYS A 137 -2.43 12.66 -17.20
C LYS A 137 -3.22 13.44 -16.14
N ASN A 138 -4.44 13.00 -15.86
CA ASN A 138 -5.38 13.73 -15.01
C ASN A 138 -5.78 12.99 -13.72
N ASP A 139 -5.53 11.68 -13.61
CA ASP A 139 -6.01 10.85 -12.49
C ASP A 139 -5.57 11.38 -11.12
N TYR A 140 -4.33 11.85 -10.97
CA TYR A 140 -3.82 12.38 -9.70
C TYR A 140 -4.52 13.68 -9.26
N LEU A 141 -5.18 14.41 -10.19
CA LEU A 141 -5.92 15.63 -9.91
C LEU A 141 -7.40 15.38 -9.66
N GLU A 142 -8.01 14.48 -10.44
CA GLU A 142 -9.47 14.34 -10.51
C GLU A 142 -9.99 13.20 -9.63
N ASN A 143 -9.32 12.06 -9.62
CA ASN A 143 -9.81 10.84 -9.00
C ASN A 143 -8.76 10.03 -8.23
N PRO A 144 -7.97 10.65 -7.33
CA PRO A 144 -7.02 9.90 -6.54
C PRO A 144 -7.75 8.94 -5.57
N PHE A 145 -7.12 7.80 -5.29
CA PHE A 145 -7.53 6.88 -4.21
C PHE A 145 -8.90 6.20 -4.39
N GLN A 146 -9.24 5.79 -5.61
CA GLN A 146 -10.52 5.15 -5.92
C GLN A 146 -10.76 3.81 -5.20
N GLU A 147 -9.72 3.01 -4.96
CA GLU A 147 -9.84 1.71 -4.29
C GLU A 147 -9.93 1.84 -2.77
N SER A 148 -9.22 2.80 -2.19
CA SER A 148 -9.21 3.02 -0.73
C SER A 148 -10.47 3.73 -0.23
N CYS A 149 -11.26 4.35 -1.10
CA CYS A 149 -12.48 5.08 -0.74
C CYS A 149 -13.77 4.23 -0.88
N LYS A 150 -13.66 2.99 -1.34
CA LYS A 150 -14.79 2.02 -1.39
C LYS A 150 -14.96 1.32 -0.05
#